data_d86b1298ab88c92fff951d67514f7b3f
#
_entry.id   d86b1298ab88c92fff951d67514f7b3f
#
_cell.length_a   1.000
_cell.length_b   1.000
_cell.length_c   1.000
_cell.angle_alpha   90.00
_cell.angle_beta   90.00
_cell.angle_gamma   90.00
#
_symmetry.space_group_name_H-M   'P 1'
#
loop_
_entity.id
_entity.type
_entity.pdbx_description
1 polymer ?
#
loop_
_entity_poly.entity_id
_entity_poly.type
_entity_poly.pdbx_seq_one_letter_code
_entity_poly.pdbx_strand_id
1 'polypeptide(L)'
;NVQFAVDQSTGEYRVIEVNPRVSRSSALASKATGYPIARMAALIAVGYTLDELPNPITGDGTTAAFEPTLDYCVVKIPRWPFDKFRTADRTIGTSMKSTGEVMAIGRRFEEAFLKAWSSLEYGAPYPRPLTMADAAGGETMDERASTPLSEEILEKWLSIPSDRRMGALFEAFRRNWDLEKVRDLTGGVTRW
;
A
#
# COMPACT_ATOMS: atom_id res chain seq x y z
N ASN A 1 -11.57 10.39 11.24
CA ASN A 1 -11.05 9.56 10.17
C ASN A 1 -12.06 8.47 9.85
N VAL A 2 -12.51 8.40 8.60
CA VAL A 2 -13.46 7.38 8.12
C VAL A 2 -12.84 6.68 6.92
N GLN A 3 -12.92 5.36 6.89
CA GLN A 3 -12.45 4.55 5.76
C GLN A 3 -13.65 3.96 5.03
N PHE A 4 -13.61 4.06 3.72
CA PHE A 4 -14.66 3.56 2.83
C PHE A 4 -14.09 2.52 1.84
N ALA A 5 -14.89 1.53 1.50
CA ALA A 5 -14.74 0.74 0.29
C ALA A 5 -15.78 1.23 -0.73
N VAL A 6 -15.35 1.48 -1.95
CA VAL A 6 -16.20 1.97 -3.03
C VAL A 6 -16.15 0.98 -4.19
N ASP A 7 -17.32 0.54 -4.65
CA ASP A 7 -17.45 -0.21 -5.90
C ASP A 7 -17.39 0.79 -7.06
N GLN A 8 -16.34 0.71 -7.85
CA GLN A 8 -16.14 1.64 -8.98
C GLN A 8 -17.15 1.47 -10.12
N SER A 9 -17.80 0.30 -10.21
CA SER A 9 -18.79 0.03 -11.26
C SER A 9 -20.16 0.59 -10.95
N THR A 10 -20.57 0.58 -9.67
CA THR A 10 -21.89 1.01 -9.22
C THR A 10 -21.89 2.34 -8.48
N GLY A 11 -20.74 2.78 -7.96
CA GLY A 11 -20.62 3.92 -7.06
C GLY A 11 -21.08 3.63 -5.63
N GLU A 12 -21.53 2.40 -5.34
CA GLU A 12 -21.90 2.02 -3.97
C GLU A 12 -20.69 2.04 -3.05
N TYR A 13 -20.89 2.47 -1.81
CA TYR A 13 -19.84 2.48 -0.81
C TYR A 13 -20.25 1.80 0.49
N ARG A 14 -19.27 1.30 1.20
CA ARG A 14 -19.41 0.72 2.54
C ARG A 14 -18.40 1.38 3.48
N VAL A 15 -18.86 1.72 4.68
CA VAL A 15 -17.97 2.15 5.75
C VAL A 15 -17.23 0.94 6.29
N ILE A 16 -15.89 0.99 6.24
CA ILE A 16 -15.05 -0.07 6.79
C ILE A 16 -14.78 0.19 8.26
N GLU A 17 -14.35 1.42 8.58
CA GLU A 17 -13.88 1.77 9.91
C GLU A 17 -14.05 3.27 10.18
N VAL A 18 -14.39 3.61 11.42
CA VAL A 18 -14.41 4.99 11.91
C VAL A 18 -13.46 5.11 13.10
N ASN A 19 -12.51 6.02 12.99
CA ASN A 19 -11.59 6.36 14.07
C ASN A 19 -11.88 7.81 14.53
N PRO A 20 -12.54 8.03 15.68
CA PRO A 20 -12.87 9.37 16.18
C PRO A 20 -11.63 10.05 16.82
N ARG A 21 -10.54 10.08 16.10
CA ARG A 21 -9.24 10.62 16.51
C ARG A 21 -8.36 10.89 15.30
N VAL A 22 -7.31 11.68 15.48
CA VAL A 22 -6.19 11.71 14.54
C VAL A 22 -5.47 10.35 14.61
N SER A 23 -5.29 9.72 13.47
CA SER A 23 -4.73 8.38 13.37
C SER A 23 -3.43 8.38 12.56
N ARG A 24 -2.79 7.22 12.46
CA ARG A 24 -1.62 7.01 11.61
C ARG A 24 -1.93 7.33 10.14
N SER A 25 -3.11 6.98 9.66
CA SER A 25 -3.57 7.32 8.31
C SER A 25 -3.72 8.84 8.11
N SER A 26 -4.12 9.59 9.14
CA SER A 26 -4.16 11.05 9.09
C SER A 26 -2.76 11.66 8.97
N ALA A 27 -1.75 11.09 9.67
CA ALA A 27 -0.36 11.52 9.53
C ALA A 27 0.19 11.24 8.12
N LEU A 28 -0.14 10.09 7.53
CA LEU A 28 0.22 9.76 6.15
C LEU A 28 -0.47 10.67 5.13
N ALA A 29 -1.76 10.97 5.32
CA ALA A 29 -2.49 11.91 4.50
C ALA A 29 -1.87 13.33 4.58
N SER A 30 -1.48 13.78 5.77
CA SER A 30 -0.77 15.05 5.95
C SER A 30 0.56 15.07 5.19
N LYS A 31 1.34 13.98 5.24
CA LYS A 31 2.58 13.85 4.49
C LYS A 31 2.33 13.84 2.97
N ALA A 32 1.29 13.13 2.53
CA ALA A 32 0.95 13.00 1.12
C ALA A 32 0.48 14.33 0.50
N THR A 33 -0.30 15.12 1.24
CA THR A 33 -0.96 16.33 0.73
C THR A 33 -0.27 17.63 1.12
N GLY A 34 0.63 17.60 2.12
CA GLY A 34 1.16 18.80 2.74
C GLY A 34 0.18 19.49 3.71
N TYR A 35 -1.08 19.02 3.78
CA TYR A 35 -2.10 19.62 4.65
C TYR A 35 -1.92 19.14 6.10
N PRO A 36 -1.67 20.04 7.07
CA PRO A 36 -1.31 19.67 8.44
C PRO A 36 -2.56 19.32 9.27
N ILE A 37 -3.15 18.13 9.04
CA ILE A 37 -4.42 17.68 9.64
C ILE A 37 -4.39 17.80 11.18
N ALA A 38 -3.31 17.41 11.85
CA ALA A 38 -3.23 17.46 13.31
C ALA A 38 -3.29 18.91 13.84
N ARG A 39 -2.63 19.85 13.15
CA ARG A 39 -2.68 21.28 13.51
C ARG A 39 -4.10 21.83 13.33
N MET A 40 -4.73 21.52 12.21
CA MET A 40 -6.11 21.96 11.95
C MET A 40 -7.08 21.37 12.97
N ALA A 41 -6.95 20.07 13.28
CA ALA A 41 -7.78 19.43 14.29
C ALA A 41 -7.62 20.07 15.69
N ALA A 42 -6.41 20.46 16.06
CA ALA A 42 -6.17 21.17 17.33
C ALA A 42 -6.83 22.55 17.37
N LEU A 43 -6.75 23.30 16.29
CA LEU A 43 -7.39 24.61 16.17
C LEU A 43 -8.92 24.52 16.21
N ILE A 44 -9.50 23.54 15.52
CA ILE A 44 -10.94 23.26 15.58
C ILE A 44 -11.38 22.87 16.99
N ALA A 45 -10.57 22.09 17.70
CA ALA A 45 -10.88 21.68 19.06
C ALA A 45 -10.94 22.84 20.07
N VAL A 46 -10.27 23.95 19.78
CA VAL A 46 -10.35 25.20 20.60
C VAL A 46 -11.33 26.23 20.06
N GLY A 47 -12.15 25.85 19.06
CA GLY A 47 -13.33 26.62 18.63
C GLY A 47 -13.21 27.33 17.28
N TYR A 48 -12.09 27.22 16.56
CA TYR A 48 -11.99 27.79 15.21
C TYR A 48 -12.76 26.94 14.20
N THR A 49 -13.27 27.57 13.15
CA THR A 49 -13.83 26.90 11.97
C THR A 49 -12.83 26.90 10.82
N LEU A 50 -12.99 26.01 9.82
CA LEU A 50 -12.04 25.91 8.71
C LEU A 50 -12.01 27.15 7.82
N ASP A 51 -13.10 27.88 7.74
CA ASP A 51 -13.22 29.13 6.98
C ASP A 51 -12.56 30.34 7.68
N GLU A 52 -12.39 30.27 9.00
CA GLU A 52 -11.66 31.28 9.78
C GLU A 52 -10.13 31.09 9.73
N LEU A 53 -9.67 29.90 9.38
CA LEU A 53 -8.25 29.57 9.35
C LEU A 53 -7.66 29.83 7.96
N PRO A 54 -6.45 30.43 7.86
CA PRO A 54 -5.77 30.56 6.58
C PRO A 54 -5.35 29.20 6.04
N ASN A 55 -5.31 29.07 4.72
CA ASN A 55 -4.83 27.87 4.06
C ASN A 55 -3.35 27.63 4.37
N PRO A 56 -2.98 26.50 5.02
CA PRO A 56 -1.61 26.27 5.44
C PRO A 56 -0.65 25.93 4.29
N ILE A 57 -1.17 25.67 3.08
CA ILE A 57 -0.37 25.32 1.90
C ILE A 57 -0.15 26.53 1.00
N THR A 58 -1.23 27.25 0.68
CA THR A 58 -1.17 28.36 -0.29
C THR A 58 -0.94 29.71 0.36
N GLY A 59 -1.07 29.81 1.68
CA GLY A 59 -0.87 31.07 2.41
C GLY A 59 -2.06 32.02 2.30
N ASP A 60 -1.78 33.32 2.18
CA ASP A 60 -2.80 34.38 2.24
C ASP A 60 -3.77 34.35 1.07
N GLY A 61 -5.03 34.61 1.38
CA GLY A 61 -6.10 34.76 0.38
C GLY A 61 -7.03 33.57 0.22
N THR A 62 -6.71 32.41 0.79
CA THR A 62 -7.59 31.24 0.81
C THR A 62 -7.73 30.68 2.22
N THR A 63 -8.81 29.93 2.47
CA THR A 63 -9.09 29.34 3.78
C THR A 63 -8.65 27.90 3.87
N ALA A 64 -8.59 27.36 5.08
CA ALA A 64 -8.28 25.95 5.32
C ALA A 64 -9.38 24.99 4.85
N ALA A 65 -10.56 25.51 4.50
CA ALA A 65 -11.67 24.76 3.90
C ALA A 65 -11.43 24.54 2.39
N PHE A 66 -10.47 23.66 2.05
CA PHE A 66 -10.16 23.33 0.66
C PHE A 66 -9.78 21.85 0.52
N GLU A 67 -9.86 21.32 -0.70
CA GLU A 67 -9.47 19.98 -1.03
C GLU A 67 -8.11 19.98 -1.77
N PRO A 68 -7.06 19.31 -1.24
CA PRO A 68 -5.75 19.27 -1.89
C PRO A 68 -5.80 18.51 -3.21
N THR A 69 -5.13 19.04 -4.23
CA THR A 69 -4.92 18.39 -5.52
C THR A 69 -3.45 17.98 -5.65
N LEU A 70 -3.20 16.74 -6.09
CA LEU A 70 -1.85 16.19 -6.20
C LEU A 70 -1.48 16.00 -7.67
N ASP A 71 -0.24 16.36 -8.01
CA ASP A 71 0.39 16.14 -9.33
C ASP A 71 1.56 15.15 -9.28
N TYR A 72 1.64 14.35 -8.22
CA TYR A 72 2.65 13.33 -7.99
C TYR A 72 2.01 12.03 -7.49
N CYS A 73 2.76 10.94 -7.61
CA CYS A 73 2.32 9.62 -7.17
C CYS A 73 2.70 9.37 -5.71
N VAL A 74 1.76 8.84 -4.94
CA VAL A 74 1.98 8.41 -3.56
C VAL A 74 1.70 6.92 -3.46
N VAL A 75 2.71 6.14 -3.05
CA VAL A 75 2.59 4.70 -2.85
C VAL A 75 2.70 4.39 -1.36
N LYS A 76 1.74 3.62 -0.87
CA LYS A 76 1.70 3.11 0.50
C LYS A 76 1.73 1.59 0.45
N ILE A 77 2.68 0.96 1.18
CA ILE A 77 2.81 -0.48 1.26
C ILE A 77 2.75 -0.90 2.74
N PRO A 78 1.90 -1.88 3.10
CA PRO A 78 1.86 -2.41 4.46
C PRO A 78 3.10 -3.27 4.76
N ARG A 79 3.56 -3.27 6.02
CA ARG A 79 4.59 -4.19 6.52
C ARG A 79 3.92 -5.41 7.13
N TRP A 80 4.20 -6.58 6.58
CA TRP A 80 3.68 -7.86 7.03
C TRP A 80 4.72 -8.56 7.89
N PRO A 81 4.43 -8.95 9.15
CA PRO A 81 5.40 -9.55 10.06
C PRO A 81 5.51 -11.07 9.93
N PHE A 82 5.21 -11.65 8.76
CA PHE A 82 5.23 -13.09 8.54
C PHE A 82 6.64 -13.70 8.49
N ASP A 83 7.66 -12.88 8.39
CA ASP A 83 9.06 -13.24 8.65
C ASP A 83 9.26 -13.69 10.11
N LYS A 84 8.57 -13.05 11.06
CA LYS A 84 8.62 -13.37 12.49
C LYS A 84 7.61 -14.44 12.90
N PHE A 85 6.44 -14.46 12.27
CA PHE A 85 5.34 -15.37 12.60
C PHE A 85 5.09 -16.35 11.46
N ARG A 86 6.01 -17.31 11.29
CA ARG A 86 6.04 -18.23 10.15
C ARG A 86 4.83 -19.16 10.05
N THR A 87 4.19 -19.49 11.17
CA THR A 87 3.00 -20.37 11.24
C THR A 87 1.66 -19.62 11.12
N ALA A 88 1.70 -18.30 11.03
CA ALA A 88 0.48 -17.50 10.92
C ALA A 88 -0.17 -17.67 9.53
N ASP A 89 -1.50 -17.63 9.51
CA ASP A 89 -2.25 -17.57 8.25
C ASP A 89 -1.94 -16.27 7.50
N ARG A 90 -1.38 -16.42 6.30
CA ARG A 90 -0.94 -15.31 5.43
C ARG A 90 -2.05 -14.76 4.53
N THR A 91 -3.23 -15.41 4.51
CA THR A 91 -4.35 -14.96 3.67
C THR A 91 -4.89 -13.63 4.18
N ILE A 92 -4.94 -12.63 3.30
CA ILE A 92 -5.48 -11.32 3.62
C ILE A 92 -7.00 -11.39 3.56
N GLY A 93 -7.64 -10.98 4.64
CA GLY A 93 -9.08 -10.98 4.81
C GLY A 93 -9.53 -9.79 5.66
N THR A 94 -10.61 -9.95 6.41
CA THR A 94 -11.21 -8.90 7.23
C THR A 94 -10.45 -8.58 8.52
N SER A 95 -9.55 -9.49 8.97
CA SER A 95 -8.71 -9.24 10.14
C SER A 95 -7.43 -8.48 9.78
N MET A 96 -7.03 -7.52 10.61
CA MET A 96 -5.81 -6.77 10.43
C MET A 96 -4.58 -7.67 10.72
N LYS A 97 -3.66 -7.77 9.75
CA LYS A 97 -2.44 -8.59 9.84
C LYS A 97 -1.14 -7.78 9.67
N SER A 98 -1.22 -6.54 9.19
CA SER A 98 -0.06 -5.66 9.08
C SER A 98 0.29 -5.04 10.42
N THR A 99 1.59 -4.87 10.70
CA THR A 99 2.10 -4.24 11.94
C THR A 99 2.63 -2.83 11.72
N GLY A 100 2.77 -2.42 10.46
CA GLY A 100 3.26 -1.12 10.07
C GLY A 100 2.96 -0.85 8.61
N GLU A 101 3.45 0.28 8.14
CA GLU A 101 3.28 0.73 6.78
C GLU A 101 4.38 1.71 6.41
N VAL A 102 4.77 1.73 5.14
CA VAL A 102 5.66 2.71 4.56
C VAL A 102 4.91 3.54 3.53
N MET A 103 5.35 4.75 3.29
CA MET A 103 4.81 5.60 2.24
C MET A 103 5.94 6.36 1.55
N ALA A 104 5.91 6.35 0.23
CA ALA A 104 6.85 7.11 -0.58
C ALA A 104 6.13 7.97 -1.61
N ILE A 105 6.78 9.04 -2.01
CA ILE A 105 6.31 10.01 -2.99
C ILE A 105 7.31 10.03 -4.15
N GLY A 106 6.80 10.05 -5.37
CA GLY A 106 7.58 10.14 -6.60
C GLY A 106 6.77 10.81 -7.71
N ARG A 107 7.43 11.23 -8.77
CA ARG A 107 6.75 11.79 -9.94
C ARG A 107 6.04 10.72 -10.76
N ARG A 108 6.54 9.48 -10.69
CA ARG A 108 5.99 8.30 -11.39
C ARG A 108 5.72 7.19 -10.38
N PHE A 109 4.82 6.28 -10.75
CA PHE A 109 4.47 5.14 -9.91
C PHE A 109 5.70 4.27 -9.59
N GLU A 110 6.52 3.95 -10.59
CA GLU A 110 7.69 3.08 -10.44
C GLU A 110 8.70 3.66 -9.42
N GLU A 111 8.93 4.96 -9.50
CA GLU A 111 9.81 5.66 -8.56
C GLU A 111 9.27 5.59 -7.14
N ALA A 112 8.00 5.95 -6.95
CA ALA A 112 7.35 5.92 -5.64
C ALA A 112 7.29 4.50 -5.08
N PHE A 113 6.99 3.51 -5.93
CA PHE A 113 6.94 2.10 -5.55
C PHE A 113 8.29 1.57 -5.08
N LEU A 114 9.36 1.78 -5.85
CA LEU A 114 10.70 1.31 -5.47
C LEU A 114 11.23 2.00 -4.21
N LYS A 115 10.95 3.28 -4.01
CA LYS A 115 11.24 3.98 -2.75
C LYS A 115 10.50 3.37 -1.57
N ALA A 116 9.20 3.09 -1.73
CA ALA A 116 8.40 2.45 -0.69
C ALA A 116 8.89 1.03 -0.40
N TRP A 117 9.19 0.24 -1.45
CA TRP A 117 9.72 -1.12 -1.31
C TRP A 117 11.04 -1.13 -0.54
N SER A 118 11.99 -0.28 -0.92
CA SER A 118 13.28 -0.15 -0.23
C SER A 118 13.12 0.18 1.27
N SER A 119 12.07 0.94 1.62
CA SER A 119 11.77 1.32 3.00
C SER A 119 11.16 0.20 3.85
N LEU A 120 10.75 -0.92 3.24
CA LEU A 120 10.21 -2.09 3.97
C LEU A 120 11.29 -2.92 4.66
N GLU A 121 12.58 -2.71 4.30
CA GLU A 121 13.73 -3.43 4.88
C GLU A 121 13.65 -4.96 4.73
N TYR A 122 13.16 -5.42 3.56
CA TYR A 122 13.12 -6.86 3.21
C TYR A 122 14.48 -7.39 2.69
N GLY A 123 15.57 -6.68 2.92
CA GLY A 123 16.92 -7.10 2.53
C GLY A 123 17.30 -6.81 1.08
N ALA A 124 16.35 -6.48 0.20
CA ALA A 124 16.63 -6.06 -1.16
C ALA A 124 15.87 -4.75 -1.49
N PRO A 125 16.49 -3.82 -2.22
CA PRO A 125 15.88 -2.53 -2.56
C PRO A 125 14.81 -2.64 -3.66
N TYR A 126 14.63 -3.82 -4.23
CA TYR A 126 13.65 -4.15 -5.27
C TYR A 126 13.13 -5.58 -5.09
N PRO A 127 11.97 -5.95 -5.65
CA PRO A 127 11.46 -7.32 -5.63
C PRO A 127 12.42 -8.26 -6.36
N ARG A 128 12.98 -9.23 -5.63
CA ARG A 128 13.89 -10.25 -6.20
C ARG A 128 13.12 -11.40 -6.86
N PRO A 129 13.78 -12.23 -7.69
CA PRO A 129 13.21 -13.47 -8.17
C PRO A 129 12.76 -14.38 -7.03
N LEU A 130 11.61 -15.02 -7.20
CA LEU A 130 11.07 -15.99 -6.24
C LEU A 130 11.54 -17.41 -6.56
N THR A 131 11.79 -18.18 -5.52
CA THR A 131 12.38 -19.53 -5.59
C THR A 131 11.55 -20.53 -4.79
N MET A 132 11.85 -21.81 -4.95
CA MET A 132 11.24 -22.88 -4.15
C MET A 132 11.59 -22.76 -2.66
N ALA A 133 12.71 -22.14 -2.31
CA ALA A 133 13.06 -21.85 -0.92
C ALA A 133 12.06 -20.88 -0.28
N ASP A 134 11.58 -19.87 -1.03
CA ASP A 134 10.54 -18.95 -0.55
C ASP A 134 9.22 -19.69 -0.27
N ALA A 135 8.91 -20.70 -1.08
CA ALA A 135 7.74 -21.56 -0.86
C ALA A 135 7.88 -22.42 0.41
N ALA A 136 9.07 -22.89 0.70
CA ALA A 136 9.39 -23.67 1.90
C ALA A 136 9.51 -22.81 3.19
N GLY A 137 9.40 -21.49 3.08
CA GLY A 137 9.53 -20.57 4.22
C GLY A 137 10.97 -20.20 4.57
N GLY A 138 11.93 -20.49 3.69
CA GLY A 138 13.32 -20.06 3.77
C GLY A 138 13.52 -18.70 3.07
N GLU A 139 14.33 -17.84 3.63
CA GLU A 139 14.90 -16.70 2.93
C GLU A 139 16.29 -17.07 2.44
N THR A 140 16.46 -17.26 1.14
CA THR A 140 17.79 -17.43 0.55
C THR A 140 18.21 -16.14 -0.13
N MET A 141 19.32 -15.58 0.33
CA MET A 141 19.98 -14.43 -0.29
C MET A 141 20.85 -14.85 -1.49
N ASP A 142 21.03 -16.15 -1.72
CA ASP A 142 21.83 -16.66 -2.83
C ASP A 142 20.95 -16.95 -4.04
N GLU A 143 20.83 -15.97 -4.92
CA GLU A 143 20.06 -16.05 -6.16
C GLU A 143 20.59 -17.11 -7.14
N ARG A 144 21.85 -17.58 -6.96
CA ARG A 144 22.51 -18.51 -7.89
C ARG A 144 22.26 -19.98 -7.58
N ALA A 145 21.84 -20.30 -6.37
CA ALA A 145 21.72 -21.68 -5.89
C ALA A 145 20.28 -22.20 -5.77
N SER A 146 19.27 -21.39 -6.11
CA SER A 146 17.89 -21.72 -5.80
C SER A 146 17.07 -22.11 -7.05
N THR A 147 16.35 -23.22 -6.94
CA THR A 147 15.40 -23.66 -7.97
C THR A 147 14.29 -22.60 -8.15
N PRO A 148 14.00 -22.18 -9.41
CA PRO A 148 12.91 -21.26 -9.66
C PRO A 148 11.57 -21.76 -9.11
N LEU A 149 10.69 -20.84 -8.70
CA LEU A 149 9.36 -21.18 -8.22
C LEU A 149 8.57 -21.93 -9.31
N SER A 150 7.87 -23.03 -8.96
CA SER A 150 7.02 -23.74 -9.94
C SER A 150 5.85 -22.88 -10.40
N GLU A 151 5.33 -23.16 -11.62
CA GLU A 151 4.16 -22.41 -12.15
C GLU A 151 2.93 -22.61 -11.28
N GLU A 152 2.69 -23.81 -10.79
CA GLU A 152 1.55 -24.14 -9.93
C GLU A 152 1.56 -23.29 -8.64
N ILE A 153 2.71 -23.14 -8.01
CA ILE A 153 2.83 -22.32 -6.80
C ILE A 153 2.68 -20.83 -7.14
N LEU A 154 3.21 -20.40 -8.28
CA LEU A 154 3.08 -19.03 -8.74
C LEU A 154 1.62 -18.66 -9.01
N GLU A 155 0.86 -19.50 -9.70
CA GLU A 155 -0.58 -19.34 -9.93
C GLU A 155 -1.36 -19.29 -8.62
N LYS A 156 -1.05 -20.17 -7.68
CA LYS A 156 -1.64 -20.17 -6.34
C LYS A 156 -1.39 -18.87 -5.59
N TRP A 157 -0.17 -18.33 -5.65
CA TRP A 157 0.16 -17.08 -4.96
C TRP A 157 -0.44 -15.85 -5.63
N LEU A 158 -0.70 -15.88 -6.92
CA LEU A 158 -1.47 -14.85 -7.62
C LEU A 158 -2.95 -14.90 -7.25
N SER A 159 -3.54 -16.09 -7.16
CA SER A 159 -4.97 -16.26 -6.91
C SER A 159 -5.36 -15.97 -5.47
N ILE A 160 -4.51 -16.29 -4.49
CA ILE A 160 -4.80 -16.08 -3.07
C ILE A 160 -4.24 -14.73 -2.60
N PRO A 161 -5.09 -13.81 -2.10
CA PRO A 161 -4.60 -12.54 -1.55
C PRO A 161 -3.72 -12.82 -0.32
N SER A 162 -2.43 -12.49 -0.44
CA SER A 162 -1.44 -12.66 0.61
C SER A 162 -0.30 -11.65 0.45
N ASP A 163 0.57 -11.56 1.42
CA ASP A 163 1.82 -10.78 1.34
C ASP A 163 2.75 -11.23 0.20
N ARG A 164 2.60 -12.48 -0.27
CA ARG A 164 3.39 -13.06 -1.37
C ARG A 164 2.92 -12.62 -2.76
N ARG A 165 1.68 -12.16 -2.88
CA ARG A 165 1.07 -11.80 -4.18
C ARG A 165 1.88 -10.76 -4.94
N MET A 166 2.40 -9.74 -4.26
CA MET A 166 3.21 -8.71 -4.93
C MET A 166 4.48 -9.29 -5.55
N GLY A 167 5.21 -10.13 -4.82
CA GLY A 167 6.37 -10.84 -5.35
C GLY A 167 6.00 -11.77 -6.52
N ALA A 168 4.87 -12.45 -6.42
CA ALA A 168 4.35 -13.32 -7.49
C ALA A 168 4.00 -12.52 -8.76
N LEU A 169 3.45 -11.31 -8.65
CA LEU A 169 3.22 -10.42 -9.80
C LEU A 169 4.53 -10.09 -10.52
N PHE A 170 5.56 -9.68 -9.80
CA PHE A 170 6.86 -9.40 -10.41
C PHE A 170 7.47 -10.63 -11.06
N GLU A 171 7.33 -11.81 -10.45
CA GLU A 171 7.83 -13.06 -11.02
C GLU A 171 7.07 -13.46 -12.29
N ALA A 172 5.75 -13.32 -12.32
CA ALA A 172 4.94 -13.59 -13.52
C ALA A 172 5.37 -12.69 -14.69
N PHE A 173 5.53 -11.39 -14.45
CA PHE A 173 5.98 -10.46 -15.49
C PHE A 173 7.44 -10.71 -15.93
N ARG A 174 8.31 -11.10 -15.02
CA ARG A 174 9.69 -11.50 -15.37
C ARG A 174 9.71 -12.73 -16.30
N ARG A 175 8.73 -13.62 -16.16
CA ARG A 175 8.52 -14.77 -17.06
C ARG A 175 7.73 -14.44 -18.32
N ASN A 176 7.44 -13.16 -18.56
CA ASN A 176 6.63 -12.68 -19.69
C ASN A 176 5.21 -13.30 -19.74
N TRP A 177 4.61 -13.54 -18.59
CA TRP A 177 3.21 -13.97 -18.57
C TRP A 177 2.30 -12.88 -19.11
N ASP A 178 1.27 -13.30 -19.85
CA ASP A 178 0.29 -12.41 -20.41
C ASP A 178 -0.47 -11.63 -19.33
N LEU A 179 -0.71 -10.35 -19.59
CA LEU A 179 -1.40 -9.45 -18.66
C LEU A 179 -2.84 -9.92 -18.37
N GLU A 180 -3.53 -10.46 -19.37
CA GLU A 180 -4.89 -10.99 -19.21
C GLU A 180 -4.89 -12.20 -18.27
N LYS A 181 -3.96 -13.15 -18.45
CA LYS A 181 -3.79 -14.30 -17.55
C LYS A 181 -3.54 -13.84 -16.12
N VAL A 182 -2.66 -12.88 -15.91
CA VAL A 182 -2.33 -12.37 -14.57
C VAL A 182 -3.54 -11.65 -13.96
N ARG A 183 -4.27 -10.87 -14.75
CA ARG A 183 -5.49 -10.19 -14.32
C ARG A 183 -6.56 -11.19 -13.87
N ASP A 184 -6.79 -12.23 -14.64
CA ASP A 184 -7.81 -13.23 -14.34
C ASP A 184 -7.47 -14.02 -13.06
N LEU A 185 -6.22 -14.38 -12.86
CA LEU A 185 -5.74 -15.04 -11.64
C LEU A 185 -5.85 -14.14 -10.41
N THR A 186 -5.65 -12.85 -10.54
CA THR A 186 -5.67 -11.90 -9.41
C THR A 186 -7.05 -11.32 -9.11
N GLY A 187 -8.08 -11.69 -9.87
CA GLY A 187 -9.43 -11.14 -9.73
C GLY A 187 -9.54 -9.68 -10.16
N GLY A 188 -8.76 -9.26 -11.14
CA GLY A 188 -8.81 -7.91 -11.71
C GLY A 188 -7.94 -6.85 -11.02
N VAL A 189 -7.04 -7.25 -10.12
CA VAL A 189 -6.11 -6.34 -9.40
C VAL A 189 -5.13 -5.61 -10.34
N THR A 190 -5.10 -5.91 -11.60
CA THR A 190 -4.18 -5.31 -12.59
C THR A 190 -4.68 -4.03 -13.26
N ARG A 191 -5.81 -3.48 -12.84
CA ARG A 191 -6.21 -2.12 -13.25
C ARG A 191 -5.69 -1.11 -12.23
N TRP A 192 -4.58 -0.52 -12.55
CA TRP A 192 -4.03 0.69 -11.92
C TRP A 192 -4.39 1.90 -12.75
#